data_d37acd5f80e30b2d646a85366f51f494
#
_entry.id   d37acd5f80e30b2d646a85366f51f494
#
_cell.length_a   1.000
_cell.length_b   1.000
_cell.length_c   1.000
_cell.angle_alpha   90.00
_cell.angle_beta   90.00
_cell.angle_gamma   90.00
#
_symmetry.space_group_name_H-M   'P 1'
#
loop_
_entity.id
_entity.type
_entity.pdbx_description
1 polymer ?
#
loop_
_entity_poly.entity_id
_entity_poly.type
_entity_poly.pdbx_seq_one_letter_code
_entity_poly.pdbx_strand_id
1 'polypeptide(L)'
;MNNFLTQNKLVKNLRAYPVLRKRWRGYIRGVRALPEGFTEDKLFHDYLRVRRSNPEKRVSMSEYMIFGFYGLTTAQQKQYLTDVEATLLMRPYNSIAEPYLKSKVTFLKNFTQFVSRGWLYLPESDPEAFDAFVHRYHVIALKPQYSSWGIGFRKLTEAEWDAAPDRQALFDELCAGKYLAEEFVQSDDSLARF
;
A
#
# COMPACT_ATOMS: atom_id res chain seq x y z
N MET A 1 -35.98 9.38 26.10
CA MET A 1 -34.87 8.44 25.81
C MET A 1 -34.00 8.78 24.62
N ASN A 2 -34.40 9.71 23.73
CA ASN A 2 -33.64 10.05 22.49
C ASN A 2 -32.44 11.02 22.66
N ASN A 3 -32.32 11.74 23.78
CA ASN A 3 -31.28 12.76 23.94
C ASN A 3 -29.87 12.19 24.28
N PHE A 4 -29.78 11.00 24.85
CA PHE A 4 -28.52 10.42 25.29
C PHE A 4 -27.70 9.85 24.09
N LEU A 5 -28.37 9.34 23.06
CA LEU A 5 -27.72 8.83 21.84
C LEU A 5 -27.19 9.93 20.93
N THR A 6 -27.91 11.08 20.87
CA THR A 6 -27.49 12.26 20.10
C THR A 6 -26.29 12.96 20.72
N GLN A 7 -26.23 13.09 22.04
CA GLN A 7 -25.07 13.67 22.74
C GLN A 7 -23.81 12.83 22.57
N ASN A 8 -23.91 11.49 22.64
CA ASN A 8 -22.78 10.60 22.40
C ASN A 8 -22.21 10.70 20.96
N LYS A 9 -23.06 10.93 19.96
CA LYS A 9 -22.66 11.08 18.58
C LYS A 9 -21.97 12.41 18.31
N LEU A 10 -22.45 13.49 18.94
CA LEU A 10 -21.84 14.82 18.90
C LEU A 10 -20.46 14.83 19.59
N VAL A 11 -20.34 14.24 20.77
CA VAL A 11 -19.08 14.15 21.53
C VAL A 11 -18.05 13.29 20.77
N LYS A 12 -18.46 12.18 20.15
CA LYS A 12 -17.58 11.37 19.30
C LYS A 12 -17.10 12.15 18.07
N ASN A 13 -17.97 12.94 17.44
CA ASN A 13 -17.61 13.78 16.30
C ASN A 13 -16.65 14.91 16.69
N LEU A 14 -16.84 15.53 17.85
CA LEU A 14 -15.95 16.59 18.35
C LEU A 14 -14.55 16.05 18.69
N ARG A 15 -14.45 14.85 19.26
CA ARG A 15 -13.14 14.20 19.53
C ARG A 15 -12.44 13.71 18.27
N ALA A 16 -13.19 13.31 17.25
CA ALA A 16 -12.62 12.83 15.99
C ALA A 16 -12.08 13.95 15.11
N TYR A 17 -12.61 15.18 15.22
CA TYR A 17 -12.24 16.31 14.38
C TYR A 17 -10.74 16.66 14.41
N PRO A 18 -10.10 16.84 15.59
CA PRO A 18 -8.66 17.16 15.64
C PRO A 18 -7.79 16.06 15.04
N VAL A 19 -8.14 14.79 15.28
CA VAL A 19 -7.42 13.63 14.75
C VAL A 19 -7.54 13.60 13.22
N LEU A 20 -8.76 13.79 12.70
CA LEU A 20 -8.98 13.84 11.26
C LEU A 20 -8.25 15.03 10.62
N ARG A 21 -8.27 16.20 11.28
CA ARG A 21 -7.57 17.39 10.80
C ARG A 21 -6.04 17.19 10.76
N LYS A 22 -5.48 16.54 11.78
CA LYS A 22 -4.05 16.18 11.81
C LYS A 22 -3.69 15.23 10.66
N ARG A 23 -4.50 14.20 10.42
CA ARG A 23 -4.31 13.25 9.32
C ARG A 23 -4.44 13.93 7.95
N TRP A 24 -5.42 14.80 7.80
CA TRP A 24 -5.61 15.60 6.59
C TRP A 24 -4.38 16.44 6.27
N ARG A 25 -3.87 17.21 7.25
CA ARG A 25 -2.65 18.01 7.08
C ARG A 25 -1.44 17.16 6.73
N GLY A 26 -1.33 15.96 7.29
CA GLY A 26 -0.29 15.00 6.92
C GLY A 26 -0.39 14.55 5.47
N TYR A 27 -1.59 14.23 5.03
CA TYR A 27 -1.87 13.81 3.67
C TYR A 27 -1.64 14.95 2.65
N ILE A 28 -2.19 16.12 2.89
CA ILE A 28 -2.17 17.23 1.93
C ILE A 28 -0.75 17.77 1.69
N ARG A 29 0.16 17.63 2.64
CA ARG A 29 1.59 17.99 2.45
C ARG A 29 2.27 17.17 1.37
N GLY A 30 1.80 15.96 1.10
CA GLY A 30 2.29 15.10 0.02
C GLY A 30 1.65 15.38 -1.34
N VAL A 31 0.61 16.22 -1.38
CA VAL A 31 -0.07 16.58 -2.62
C VAL A 31 0.70 17.70 -3.32
N ARG A 32 1.12 17.45 -4.57
CA ARG A 32 1.97 18.39 -5.33
C ARG A 32 1.32 19.76 -5.58
N ALA A 33 0.01 19.76 -5.86
CA ALA A 33 -0.76 20.98 -6.07
C ALA A 33 -2.21 20.78 -5.63
N LEU A 34 -2.81 21.81 -5.06
CA LEU A 34 -4.24 21.82 -4.75
C LEU A 34 -5.03 22.11 -6.04
N PRO A 35 -6.28 21.61 -6.15
CA PRO A 35 -7.15 21.97 -7.24
C PRO A 35 -7.38 23.48 -7.33
N GLU A 36 -7.48 24.00 -8.54
CA GLU A 36 -7.68 25.42 -8.78
C GLU A 36 -8.94 25.95 -8.06
N GLY A 37 -8.81 27.11 -7.43
CA GLY A 37 -9.92 27.73 -6.67
C GLY A 37 -10.18 27.15 -5.28
N PHE A 38 -9.40 26.14 -4.86
CA PHE A 38 -9.52 25.54 -3.53
C PHE A 38 -8.38 25.88 -2.61
N THR A 39 -8.70 26.15 -1.34
CA THR A 39 -7.74 26.20 -0.23
C THR A 39 -7.78 24.88 0.54
N GLU A 40 -6.72 24.59 1.30
CA GLU A 40 -6.68 23.41 2.19
C GLU A 40 -7.91 23.32 3.09
N ASP A 41 -8.32 24.46 3.67
CA ASP A 41 -9.46 24.50 4.58
C ASP A 41 -10.80 24.23 3.88
N LYS A 42 -11.00 24.80 2.71
CA LYS A 42 -12.19 24.54 1.89
C LYS A 42 -12.29 23.06 1.53
N LEU A 43 -11.19 22.45 1.08
CA LEU A 43 -11.14 21.02 0.75
C LEU A 43 -11.41 20.15 1.98
N PHE A 44 -10.85 20.48 3.13
CA PHE A 44 -11.11 19.71 4.35
C PHE A 44 -12.56 19.76 4.79
N HIS A 45 -13.18 20.93 4.78
CA HIS A 45 -14.59 21.09 5.12
C HIS A 45 -15.49 20.37 4.11
N ASP A 46 -15.17 20.43 2.84
CA ASP A 46 -15.90 19.72 1.81
C ASP A 46 -15.72 18.20 1.93
N TYR A 47 -14.52 17.71 2.21
CA TYR A 47 -14.28 16.30 2.52
C TYR A 47 -15.14 15.78 3.68
N LEU A 48 -15.28 16.58 4.74
CA LEU A 48 -16.17 16.23 5.86
C LEU A 48 -17.64 16.21 5.43
N ARG A 49 -18.05 17.14 4.54
CA ARG A 49 -19.38 17.16 3.95
C ARG A 49 -19.65 15.89 3.14
N VAL A 50 -18.74 15.54 2.22
CA VAL A 50 -18.82 14.32 1.40
C VAL A 50 -18.97 13.07 2.26
N ARG A 51 -18.16 12.92 3.29
CA ARG A 51 -18.25 11.78 4.21
C ARG A 51 -19.56 11.70 4.99
N ARG A 52 -20.17 12.85 5.30
CA ARG A 52 -21.48 12.89 5.98
C ARG A 52 -22.63 12.57 5.02
N SER A 53 -22.52 13.01 3.77
CA SER A 53 -23.56 12.79 2.76
C SER A 53 -23.58 11.36 2.21
N ASN A 54 -22.43 10.65 2.30
CA ASN A 54 -22.29 9.28 1.80
C ASN A 54 -21.56 8.42 2.87
N PRO A 55 -22.18 8.19 4.04
CA PRO A 55 -21.52 7.50 5.16
C PRO A 55 -21.19 6.03 4.85
N GLU A 56 -21.95 5.38 3.98
CA GLU A 56 -21.77 4.02 3.50
C GLU A 56 -20.48 3.86 2.69
N LYS A 57 -20.11 4.88 1.91
CA LYS A 57 -18.91 4.87 1.06
C LYS A 57 -17.60 4.94 1.84
N ARG A 58 -17.62 5.46 3.06
CA ARG A 58 -16.43 5.64 3.90
C ARG A 58 -15.24 6.27 3.17
N VAL A 59 -15.51 7.23 2.29
CA VAL A 59 -14.54 7.88 1.41
C VAL A 59 -13.25 8.25 2.16
N SER A 60 -12.11 7.77 1.68
CA SER A 60 -10.78 8.12 2.18
C SER A 60 -10.33 9.49 1.67
N MET A 61 -9.26 10.05 2.24
CA MET A 61 -8.71 11.34 1.78
C MET A 61 -8.13 11.22 0.36
N SER A 62 -7.49 10.09 0.07
CA SER A 62 -6.95 9.80 -1.26
C SER A 62 -8.04 9.68 -2.31
N GLU A 63 -9.10 8.92 -2.05
CA GLU A 63 -10.23 8.80 -2.98
C GLU A 63 -10.93 10.13 -3.23
N TYR A 64 -11.12 10.92 -2.16
CA TYR A 64 -11.69 12.26 -2.29
C TYR A 64 -10.91 13.14 -3.28
N MET A 65 -9.58 13.10 -3.20
CA MET A 65 -8.71 13.88 -4.08
C MET A 65 -8.59 13.26 -5.48
N ILE A 66 -8.35 11.95 -5.59
CA ILE A 66 -8.14 11.25 -6.86
C ILE A 66 -9.40 11.27 -7.72
N PHE A 67 -10.58 11.04 -7.12
CA PHE A 67 -11.85 11.06 -7.85
C PHE A 67 -12.40 12.47 -8.05
N GLY A 68 -11.74 13.50 -7.51
CA GLY A 68 -12.20 14.88 -7.64
C GLY A 68 -13.55 15.16 -6.98
N PHE A 69 -13.86 14.50 -5.86
CA PHE A 69 -15.17 14.59 -5.19
C PHE A 69 -15.55 16.02 -4.81
N TYR A 70 -14.57 16.92 -4.67
CA TYR A 70 -14.79 18.35 -4.43
C TYR A 70 -15.54 19.06 -5.56
N GLY A 71 -15.46 18.54 -6.80
CA GLY A 71 -16.19 19.10 -7.97
C GLY A 71 -17.48 18.37 -8.32
N LEU A 72 -17.85 17.33 -7.55
CA LEU A 72 -18.97 16.46 -7.88
C LEU A 72 -20.18 16.68 -6.96
N THR A 73 -21.38 16.60 -7.57
CA THR A 73 -22.63 16.49 -6.81
C THR A 73 -22.71 15.15 -6.07
N THR A 74 -23.56 15.08 -5.04
CA THR A 74 -23.79 13.82 -4.29
C THR A 74 -24.28 12.69 -5.21
N ALA A 75 -25.07 13.00 -6.23
CA ALA A 75 -25.53 12.00 -7.21
C ALA A 75 -24.38 11.45 -8.04
N GLN A 76 -23.47 12.30 -8.50
CA GLN A 76 -22.28 11.88 -9.23
C GLN A 76 -21.32 11.08 -8.33
N GLN A 77 -21.11 11.52 -7.09
CA GLN A 77 -20.26 10.80 -6.12
C GLN A 77 -20.72 9.35 -5.87
N LYS A 78 -22.03 9.10 -5.94
CA LYS A 78 -22.61 7.76 -5.80
C LYS A 78 -22.25 6.80 -6.94
N GLN A 79 -21.83 7.32 -8.10
CA GLN A 79 -21.43 6.50 -9.25
C GLN A 79 -20.01 5.93 -9.12
N TYR A 80 -19.22 6.43 -8.18
CA TYR A 80 -17.87 5.93 -7.92
C TYR A 80 -17.90 4.78 -6.93
N LEU A 81 -17.13 3.74 -7.21
CA LEU A 81 -16.91 2.63 -6.29
C LEU A 81 -15.71 2.96 -5.40
N THR A 82 -15.94 3.08 -4.10
CA THR A 82 -14.86 3.31 -3.13
C THR A 82 -14.14 2.01 -2.77
N ASP A 83 -12.94 2.11 -2.21
CA ASP A 83 -12.11 0.98 -1.79
C ASP A 83 -12.86 0.07 -0.80
N VAL A 84 -13.63 0.66 0.11
CA VAL A 84 -14.45 -0.08 1.06
C VAL A 84 -15.59 -0.82 0.35
N GLU A 85 -16.29 -0.17 -0.58
CA GLU A 85 -17.37 -0.82 -1.34
C GLU A 85 -16.80 -1.91 -2.26
N ALA A 86 -15.67 -1.65 -2.94
CA ALA A 86 -14.97 -2.63 -3.75
C ALA A 86 -14.57 -3.85 -2.93
N THR A 87 -13.98 -3.64 -1.74
CA THR A 87 -13.60 -4.72 -0.82
C THR A 87 -14.81 -5.55 -0.40
N LEU A 88 -15.92 -4.90 -0.02
CA LEU A 88 -17.14 -5.60 0.37
C LEU A 88 -17.76 -6.38 -0.78
N LEU A 89 -17.75 -5.83 -1.99
CA LEU A 89 -18.24 -6.47 -3.21
C LEU A 89 -17.39 -7.68 -3.59
N MET A 90 -16.06 -7.53 -3.54
CA MET A 90 -15.11 -8.56 -3.98
C MET A 90 -14.88 -9.68 -2.95
N ARG A 91 -15.15 -9.41 -1.67
CA ARG A 91 -14.90 -10.36 -0.59
C ARG A 91 -15.51 -11.74 -0.79
N PRO A 92 -16.78 -11.89 -1.21
CA PRO A 92 -17.36 -13.22 -1.46
C PRO A 92 -16.64 -14.01 -2.55
N TYR A 93 -16.11 -13.30 -3.57
CA TYR A 93 -15.42 -13.90 -4.70
C TYR A 93 -13.97 -14.25 -4.39
N ASN A 94 -13.30 -13.41 -3.60
CA ASN A 94 -11.87 -13.53 -3.30
C ASN A 94 -11.58 -14.36 -2.04
N SER A 95 -12.57 -14.70 -1.23
CA SER A 95 -12.38 -15.41 0.04
C SER A 95 -11.67 -16.76 -0.11
N ILE A 96 -11.90 -17.47 -1.22
CA ILE A 96 -11.25 -18.75 -1.54
C ILE A 96 -9.80 -18.53 -2.01
N ALA A 97 -9.55 -17.46 -2.76
CA ALA A 97 -8.23 -17.15 -3.34
C ALA A 97 -7.31 -16.39 -2.37
N GLU A 98 -7.88 -15.68 -1.38
CA GLU A 98 -7.12 -14.83 -0.44
C GLU A 98 -5.94 -15.55 0.23
N PRO A 99 -6.05 -16.80 0.74
CA PRO A 99 -4.92 -17.50 1.36
C PRO A 99 -3.73 -17.68 0.41
N TYR A 100 -3.98 -17.81 -0.89
CA TYR A 100 -2.95 -18.02 -1.91
C TYR A 100 -2.32 -16.71 -2.42
N LEU A 101 -3.05 -15.61 -2.36
CA LEU A 101 -2.66 -14.32 -2.94
C LEU A 101 -2.12 -13.33 -1.90
N LYS A 102 -2.42 -13.53 -0.62
CA LYS A 102 -2.07 -12.59 0.45
C LYS A 102 -0.58 -12.50 0.73
N SER A 103 0.15 -13.59 0.55
CA SER A 103 1.60 -13.68 0.74
C SER A 103 2.29 -13.87 -0.60
N LYS A 104 3.31 -13.04 -0.89
CA LYS A 104 4.14 -13.21 -2.10
C LYS A 104 4.76 -14.61 -2.18
N VAL A 105 5.23 -15.13 -1.04
CA VAL A 105 5.84 -16.47 -0.96
C VAL A 105 4.82 -17.56 -1.24
N THR A 106 3.64 -17.48 -0.63
CA THR A 106 2.55 -18.45 -0.87
C THR A 106 2.11 -18.41 -2.34
N PHE A 107 2.00 -17.22 -2.93
CA PHE A 107 1.73 -17.06 -4.35
C PHE A 107 2.79 -17.76 -5.21
N LEU A 108 4.07 -17.48 -4.98
CA LEU A 108 5.17 -18.07 -5.75
C LEU A 108 5.22 -19.60 -5.62
N LYS A 109 5.01 -20.14 -4.41
CA LYS A 109 4.98 -21.60 -4.19
C LYS A 109 3.83 -22.28 -4.93
N ASN A 110 2.65 -21.67 -4.98
CA ASN A 110 1.48 -22.29 -5.62
C ASN A 110 1.43 -22.06 -7.13
N PHE A 111 2.08 -21.04 -7.64
CA PHE A 111 2.02 -20.65 -9.06
C PHE A 111 3.41 -20.70 -9.74
N THR A 112 4.32 -21.50 -9.22
CA THR A 112 5.70 -21.64 -9.71
C THR A 112 5.77 -21.86 -11.23
N GLN A 113 4.85 -22.65 -11.80
CA GLN A 113 4.82 -22.94 -13.25
C GLN A 113 4.56 -21.68 -14.12
N PHE A 114 4.07 -20.60 -13.54
CA PHE A 114 3.82 -19.33 -14.23
C PHE A 114 4.86 -18.26 -13.94
N VAL A 115 5.87 -18.58 -13.12
CA VAL A 115 6.92 -17.62 -12.70
C VAL A 115 8.24 -18.05 -13.30
N SER A 116 8.73 -17.33 -14.30
CA SER A 116 9.99 -17.64 -15.00
C SER A 116 11.23 -17.06 -14.29
N ARG A 117 11.06 -15.98 -13.48
CA ARG A 117 12.16 -15.35 -12.74
C ARG A 117 12.59 -16.18 -11.55
N GLY A 118 13.89 -16.13 -11.23
CA GLY A 118 14.41 -16.72 -10.00
C GLY A 118 13.88 -16.03 -8.74
N TRP A 119 13.65 -16.82 -7.69
CA TRP A 119 13.28 -16.29 -6.38
C TRP A 119 13.77 -17.19 -5.25
N LEU A 120 13.96 -16.59 -4.07
CA LEU A 120 14.43 -17.26 -2.86
C LEU A 120 13.76 -16.63 -1.63
N TYR A 121 13.15 -17.43 -0.76
CA TYR A 121 12.58 -16.94 0.49
C TYR A 121 13.59 -17.09 1.63
N LEU A 122 14.13 -15.99 2.13
CA LEU A 122 15.31 -15.98 2.99
C LEU A 122 15.11 -16.72 4.32
N PRO A 123 13.96 -16.65 5.02
CA PRO A 123 13.74 -17.43 6.23
C PRO A 123 13.75 -18.97 6.06
N GLU A 124 13.68 -19.44 4.82
CA GLU A 124 13.72 -20.87 4.49
C GLU A 124 15.03 -21.24 3.74
N SER A 125 16.01 -20.33 3.74
CA SER A 125 17.27 -20.47 3.02
C SER A 125 18.46 -20.33 3.98
N ASP A 126 19.63 -20.68 3.53
CA ASP A 126 20.89 -20.46 4.23
C ASP A 126 21.71 -19.33 3.57
N PRO A 127 22.74 -18.79 4.26
CA PRO A 127 23.59 -17.73 3.72
C PRO A 127 24.28 -18.10 2.41
N GLU A 128 24.69 -19.36 2.25
CA GLU A 128 25.38 -19.87 1.07
C GLU A 128 24.46 -19.87 -0.16
N ALA A 129 23.21 -20.30 0.02
CA ALA A 129 22.21 -20.24 -1.04
C ALA A 129 21.88 -18.80 -1.45
N PHE A 130 21.84 -17.88 -0.48
CA PHE A 130 21.61 -16.47 -0.75
C PHE A 130 22.81 -15.83 -1.47
N ASP A 131 24.03 -16.11 -1.05
CA ASP A 131 25.27 -15.67 -1.71
C ASP A 131 25.28 -16.14 -3.19
N ALA A 132 25.05 -17.42 -3.42
CA ALA A 132 24.95 -17.98 -4.77
C ALA A 132 23.86 -17.34 -5.61
N PHE A 133 22.72 -16.97 -4.98
CA PHE A 133 21.62 -16.30 -5.66
C PHE A 133 22.00 -14.87 -6.09
N VAL A 134 22.68 -14.10 -5.22
CA VAL A 134 23.16 -12.75 -5.55
C VAL A 134 24.14 -12.79 -6.70
N HIS A 135 25.14 -13.69 -6.65
CA HIS A 135 26.15 -13.84 -7.71
C HIS A 135 25.55 -14.32 -9.03
N ARG A 136 24.51 -15.15 -8.98
CA ARG A 136 23.83 -15.61 -10.20
C ARG A 136 23.10 -14.50 -10.93
N TYR A 137 22.43 -13.59 -10.21
CA TYR A 137 21.58 -12.58 -10.82
C TYR A 137 22.19 -11.18 -10.83
N HIS A 138 23.31 -10.94 -10.17
CA HIS A 138 24.07 -9.68 -10.06
C HIS A 138 23.28 -8.51 -9.47
N VAL A 139 21.97 -8.46 -9.71
CA VAL A 139 21.05 -7.47 -9.14
C VAL A 139 19.77 -8.19 -8.72
N ILE A 140 19.38 -8.02 -7.47
CA ILE A 140 18.18 -8.63 -6.92
C ILE A 140 17.22 -7.60 -6.30
N ALA A 141 15.95 -7.96 -6.29
CA ALA A 141 14.89 -7.21 -5.63
C ALA A 141 14.53 -7.89 -4.30
N LEU A 142 14.72 -7.20 -3.20
CA LEU A 142 14.36 -7.66 -1.86
C LEU A 142 12.99 -7.07 -1.49
N LYS A 143 12.03 -7.92 -1.16
CA LYS A 143 10.65 -7.55 -0.88
C LYS A 143 10.17 -8.23 0.40
N PRO A 144 9.63 -7.49 1.41
CA PRO A 144 8.99 -8.14 2.54
C PRO A 144 7.82 -9.01 2.10
N GLN A 145 7.64 -10.17 2.74
CA GLN A 145 6.59 -11.15 2.42
C GLN A 145 5.19 -10.53 2.37
N TYR A 146 4.88 -9.69 3.35
CA TYR A 146 3.58 -9.00 3.48
C TYR A 146 3.77 -7.49 3.30
N SER A 147 3.93 -7.03 2.08
CA SER A 147 4.03 -5.60 1.78
C SER A 147 3.37 -5.28 0.46
N SER A 148 2.93 -4.03 0.31
CA SER A 148 2.36 -3.48 -0.91
C SER A 148 2.90 -2.06 -1.13
N TRP A 149 2.65 -1.48 -2.29
CA TRP A 149 3.02 -0.10 -2.61
C TRP A 149 4.53 0.19 -2.52
N GLY A 150 5.38 -0.82 -2.70
CA GLY A 150 6.84 -0.67 -2.60
C GLY A 150 7.37 -0.49 -1.18
N ILE A 151 6.53 -0.60 -0.14
CA ILE A 151 6.97 -0.46 1.25
C ILE A 151 7.96 -1.55 1.59
N GLY A 152 9.17 -1.15 2.04
CA GLY A 152 10.25 -2.05 2.39
C GLY A 152 10.98 -2.70 1.20
N PHE A 153 10.67 -2.29 -0.04
CA PHE A 153 11.44 -2.70 -1.21
C PHE A 153 12.89 -2.22 -1.09
N ARG A 154 13.82 -3.12 -1.37
CA ARG A 154 15.25 -2.82 -1.46
C ARG A 154 15.80 -3.43 -2.75
N LYS A 155 16.66 -2.73 -3.44
CA LYS A 155 17.50 -3.27 -4.51
C LYS A 155 18.85 -3.59 -3.90
N LEU A 156 19.41 -4.75 -4.19
CA LEU A 156 20.74 -5.15 -3.76
C LEU A 156 21.53 -5.59 -4.98
N THR A 157 22.70 -5.03 -5.17
CA THR A 157 23.64 -5.41 -6.21
C THR A 157 24.69 -6.38 -5.63
N GLU A 158 25.31 -7.21 -6.48
CA GLU A 158 26.44 -8.06 -6.13
C GLU A 158 27.55 -7.25 -5.46
N ALA A 159 27.90 -6.08 -6.03
CA ALA A 159 28.94 -5.22 -5.49
C ALA A 159 28.62 -4.70 -4.07
N GLU A 160 27.36 -4.37 -3.79
CA GLU A 160 26.91 -3.97 -2.45
C GLU A 160 26.94 -5.13 -1.47
N TRP A 161 26.60 -6.33 -1.93
CA TRP A 161 26.68 -7.55 -1.13
C TRP A 161 28.12 -7.89 -0.81
N ASP A 162 29.03 -7.84 -1.79
CA ASP A 162 30.45 -8.13 -1.62
C ASP A 162 31.16 -7.12 -0.73
N ALA A 163 30.73 -5.86 -0.77
CA ALA A 163 31.27 -4.80 0.07
C ALA A 163 30.63 -4.76 1.48
N ALA A 164 29.65 -5.61 1.78
CA ALA A 164 28.99 -5.61 3.09
C ALA A 164 29.97 -5.99 4.19
N PRO A 165 30.14 -5.18 5.26
CA PRO A 165 31.09 -5.40 6.32
C PRO A 165 30.80 -6.68 7.14
N ASP A 166 29.55 -7.08 7.21
CA ASP A 166 29.07 -8.30 7.86
C ASP A 166 27.87 -8.86 7.06
N ARG A 167 28.18 -9.78 6.16
CA ARG A 167 27.16 -10.44 5.30
C ARG A 167 26.21 -11.31 6.13
N GLN A 168 26.72 -11.94 7.21
CA GLN A 168 25.88 -12.78 8.06
C GLN A 168 24.83 -11.92 8.79
N ALA A 169 25.24 -10.81 9.40
CA ALA A 169 24.31 -9.91 10.07
C ALA A 169 23.27 -9.31 9.11
N LEU A 170 23.67 -8.98 7.86
CA LEU A 170 22.74 -8.51 6.84
C LEU A 170 21.74 -9.60 6.44
N PHE A 171 22.20 -10.84 6.25
CA PHE A 171 21.32 -11.97 5.97
C PHE A 171 20.32 -12.21 7.10
N ASP A 172 20.79 -12.19 8.35
CA ASP A 172 19.95 -12.37 9.53
C ASP A 172 18.88 -11.26 9.67
N GLU A 173 19.24 -10.00 9.38
CA GLU A 173 18.30 -8.88 9.30
C GLU A 173 17.20 -9.14 8.27
N LEU A 174 17.58 -9.60 7.08
CA LEU A 174 16.65 -9.88 6.00
C LEU A 174 15.74 -11.07 6.33
N CYS A 175 16.26 -12.11 6.97
CA CYS A 175 15.48 -13.25 7.47
C CYS A 175 14.46 -12.79 8.53
N ALA A 176 14.89 -12.00 9.50
CA ALA A 176 14.03 -11.46 10.55
C ALA A 176 12.92 -10.56 9.96
N GLY A 177 13.24 -9.79 8.92
CA GLY A 177 12.30 -8.99 8.15
C GLY A 177 11.40 -9.79 7.20
N LYS A 178 11.57 -11.12 7.13
CA LYS A 178 10.85 -12.04 6.24
C LYS A 178 10.92 -11.62 4.78
N TYR A 179 12.12 -11.35 4.30
CA TYR A 179 12.33 -10.93 2.93
C TYR A 179 12.29 -12.10 1.94
N LEU A 180 11.76 -11.79 0.78
CA LEU A 180 11.84 -12.57 -0.44
C LEU A 180 12.85 -11.88 -1.36
N ALA A 181 13.83 -12.61 -1.87
CA ALA A 181 14.72 -12.19 -2.93
C ALA A 181 14.15 -12.65 -4.27
N GLU A 182 14.13 -11.79 -5.25
CA GLU A 182 13.74 -12.08 -6.63
C GLU A 182 14.79 -11.53 -7.59
N GLU A 183 14.98 -12.20 -8.72
CA GLU A 183 15.69 -11.64 -9.86
C GLU A 183 15.14 -10.25 -10.19
N PHE A 184 16.02 -9.25 -10.31
CA PHE A 184 15.60 -7.89 -10.66
C PHE A 184 15.36 -7.80 -12.15
N VAL A 185 14.09 -7.66 -12.53
CA VAL A 185 13.69 -7.45 -13.91
C VAL A 185 13.77 -5.95 -14.21
N GLN A 186 14.68 -5.56 -15.09
CA GLN A 186 14.78 -4.19 -15.55
C GLN A 186 13.69 -3.90 -16.59
N SER A 187 13.02 -2.77 -16.45
CA SER A 187 12.10 -2.29 -17.46
C SER A 187 12.86 -1.92 -18.74
N ASP A 188 12.22 -2.09 -19.89
CA ASP A 188 12.75 -1.58 -21.16
C ASP A 188 13.02 -0.07 -21.05
N ASP A 189 14.13 0.39 -21.65
CA ASP A 189 14.55 1.80 -21.60
C ASP A 189 13.50 2.75 -22.20
N SER A 190 12.65 2.28 -23.10
CA SER A 190 11.53 3.05 -23.63
C SER A 190 10.46 3.37 -22.59
N LEU A 191 10.35 2.55 -21.53
CA LEU A 191 9.42 2.71 -20.40
C LEU A 191 10.04 3.45 -19.22
N ALA A 192 11.36 3.58 -19.18
CA ALA A 192 12.07 4.25 -18.07
C ALA A 192 11.81 5.76 -17.96
N ARG A 193 11.07 6.33 -18.92
CA ARG A 193 10.71 7.77 -18.98
C ARG A 193 9.38 8.09 -18.30
N PHE A 194 8.66 7.11 -17.82
CA PHE A 194 7.38 7.24 -17.10
C PHE A 194 7.54 6.87 -15.61
#